data_46cf4b11dac51ad75b6dcf43194a127c
#
_entry.id   46cf4b11dac51ad75b6dcf43194a127c
#
_cell.length_a   1.000
_cell.length_b   1.000
_cell.length_c   1.000
_cell.angle_alpha   90.00
_cell.angle_beta   90.00
_cell.angle_gamma   90.00
#
_symmetry.space_group_name_H-M   'P 1'
#
loop_
_entity.id
_entity.type
_entity.pdbx_description
1 polymer ?
#
loop_
_entity_poly.entity_id
_entity_poly.type
_entity_poly.pdbx_seq_one_letter_code
_entity_poly.pdbx_strand_id
1 'polypeptide(L)'
;MIAIRHTFGPRAVKAVLVLILALGVCLPACSAQDKEAKDKSKSPQGALAQVNGQDITEADVKTFAADQFAQLEKQYEQQKREVLEGALEQTIQDRLLQEEAKAAGKTKEQILADMKPAAVTAADIDAFYEQNKAQIQPRTKEQVEPMIKQYLEQQRQAEMQQKFYEGLRAKHKIKYLLEPTRVEVAATGPAQGPATAPVTIVEFSDFECPFCARLIPTLDQVKAKYGDKVRIVFRQYPLQQLHQNAQKAAEASLCANEQGKFWELHNAMFENQKALAVEQLKAKAVELGMNAEQFNACLDGSKFAAQVKADFDEGSKAGVSGTPALFINGRFLSGAQPLNEISKVIDDELARKAEGSSSK
;
A
#
# COMPACT_ATOMS: atom_id res chain seq x y z
N MET A 1 7.68 -39.93 -11.15
CA MET A 1 8.58 -39.67 -12.33
C MET A 1 7.87 -38.65 -13.23
N ILE A 2 8.31 -37.42 -13.22
CA ILE A 2 8.45 -36.46 -14.31
C ILE A 2 8.96 -35.20 -13.65
N ALA A 3 10.23 -34.92 -13.88
CA ALA A 3 10.93 -33.72 -13.41
C ALA A 3 10.68 -32.58 -14.40
N ILE A 4 10.19 -31.43 -13.92
CA ILE A 4 10.21 -30.19 -14.70
C ILE A 4 11.27 -29.27 -14.04
N ARG A 5 12.42 -29.20 -14.69
CA ARG A 5 13.47 -28.23 -14.42
C ARG A 5 13.02 -26.88 -15.02
N HIS A 6 12.81 -25.89 -14.20
CA HIS A 6 12.81 -24.49 -14.65
C HIS A 6 14.15 -23.85 -14.33
N THR A 7 14.93 -23.69 -15.38
CA THR A 7 16.18 -22.90 -15.40
C THR A 7 15.82 -21.42 -15.51
N PHE A 8 16.08 -20.64 -14.47
CA PHE A 8 16.09 -19.17 -14.55
C PHE A 8 17.48 -18.73 -15.04
N GLY A 9 17.53 -18.22 -16.26
CA GLY A 9 18.71 -17.54 -16.81
C GLY A 9 18.73 -16.05 -16.43
N PRO A 10 19.90 -15.45 -16.20
CA PRO A 10 20.02 -14.05 -15.84
C PRO A 10 19.78 -13.15 -17.07
N ARG A 11 18.82 -12.24 -16.98
CA ARG A 11 18.62 -11.18 -17.97
C ARG A 11 19.70 -10.12 -17.80
N ALA A 12 20.63 -10.09 -18.77
CA ALA A 12 21.62 -9.06 -18.92
C ALA A 12 20.98 -7.69 -19.23
N VAL A 13 21.26 -6.70 -18.40
CA VAL A 13 20.98 -5.28 -18.67
C VAL A 13 22.01 -4.82 -19.72
N LYS A 14 21.56 -4.58 -20.95
CA LYS A 14 22.38 -3.95 -21.99
C LYS A 14 22.35 -2.44 -21.76
N ALA A 15 23.48 -1.91 -21.28
CA ALA A 15 23.78 -0.48 -21.33
C ALA A 15 23.98 -0.08 -22.79
N VAL A 16 23.17 0.87 -23.28
CA VAL A 16 23.38 1.50 -24.58
C VAL A 16 24.31 2.68 -24.37
N LEU A 17 25.57 2.49 -24.77
CA LEU A 17 26.58 3.55 -24.86
C LEU A 17 26.35 4.28 -26.20
N VAL A 18 25.90 5.54 -26.14
CA VAL A 18 25.83 6.38 -27.33
C VAL A 18 27.19 7.04 -27.54
N LEU A 19 27.93 6.54 -28.54
CA LEU A 19 29.19 7.14 -29.03
C LEU A 19 28.83 8.29 -29.99
N ILE A 20 29.10 9.53 -29.64
CA ILE A 20 29.03 10.67 -30.54
C ILE A 20 30.36 10.76 -31.26
N LEU A 21 30.39 10.36 -32.51
CA LEU A 21 31.52 10.61 -33.45
C LEU A 21 31.20 11.91 -34.21
N ALA A 22 31.97 12.94 -33.92
CA ALA A 22 32.01 14.15 -34.71
C ALA A 22 32.84 13.94 -35.96
N LEU A 23 32.21 13.92 -37.12
CA LEU A 23 32.89 14.01 -38.42
C LEU A 23 32.42 15.29 -39.10
N GLY A 24 33.34 16.26 -39.17
CA GLY A 24 33.16 17.42 -39.98
C GLY A 24 33.34 17.09 -41.46
N VAL A 25 32.34 17.49 -42.24
CA VAL A 25 32.46 17.51 -43.70
C VAL A 25 32.02 18.86 -44.22
N CYS A 26 32.95 19.48 -44.97
CA CYS A 26 32.80 20.71 -45.70
C CYS A 26 31.63 20.70 -46.67
N LEU A 27 30.87 21.80 -46.69
CA LEU A 27 29.89 22.13 -47.72
C LEU A 27 30.58 22.70 -48.96
N PRO A 28 30.19 22.27 -50.16
CA PRO A 28 30.15 23.19 -51.29
C PRO A 28 28.74 23.70 -51.53
N ALA A 29 28.65 24.99 -51.65
CA ALA A 29 27.47 25.71 -52.13
C ALA A 29 27.16 25.29 -53.56
N CYS A 30 25.95 24.74 -53.79
CA CYS A 30 25.34 24.66 -55.12
C CYS A 30 23.93 25.19 -55.03
N SER A 31 23.73 26.33 -55.64
CA SER A 31 22.42 26.88 -55.96
C SER A 31 21.68 25.99 -56.90
N ALA A 32 20.51 25.54 -56.49
CA ALA A 32 19.57 24.89 -57.39
C ALA A 32 18.14 25.34 -57.05
N GLN A 33 17.56 25.87 -58.07
CA GLN A 33 16.23 26.47 -58.21
C GLN A 33 15.10 25.63 -57.61
N ASP A 34 14.26 26.34 -56.86
CA ASP A 34 12.95 25.92 -56.42
C ASP A 34 12.12 25.40 -57.59
N LYS A 35 11.80 24.12 -57.57
CA LYS A 35 10.59 23.57 -58.18
C LYS A 35 9.68 23.15 -57.04
N GLU A 36 8.67 23.97 -56.79
CA GLU A 36 7.51 23.62 -55.97
C GLU A 36 6.91 22.29 -56.44
N ALA A 37 7.32 21.18 -55.82
CA ALA A 37 6.53 20.00 -55.80
C ALA A 37 5.37 20.24 -54.82
N LYS A 38 4.19 20.51 -55.33
CA LYS A 38 2.95 20.51 -54.54
C LYS A 38 2.79 19.15 -53.89
N ASP A 39 3.23 19.04 -52.61
CA ASP A 39 2.94 17.94 -51.74
C ASP A 39 1.43 17.91 -51.45
N LYS A 40 0.71 17.02 -52.16
CA LYS A 40 -0.73 16.80 -51.99
C LYS A 40 -1.04 15.88 -50.80
N SER A 41 -0.27 15.86 -49.75
CA SER A 41 -0.51 15.02 -48.55
C SER A 41 -0.54 15.83 -47.24
N LYS A 42 -1.04 17.04 -47.22
CA LYS A 42 -1.48 17.68 -45.98
C LYS A 42 -2.90 17.20 -45.69
N SER A 43 -3.02 16.15 -44.85
CA SER A 43 -4.24 15.91 -44.11
C SER A 43 -4.70 17.21 -43.47
N PRO A 44 -5.98 17.53 -43.40
CA PRO A 44 -6.48 18.70 -42.68
C PRO A 44 -5.91 18.68 -41.27
N GLN A 45 -5.39 19.82 -40.78
CA GLN A 45 -4.81 19.87 -39.48
C GLN A 45 -5.81 19.35 -38.44
N GLY A 46 -5.51 18.15 -37.85
CA GLY A 46 -6.31 17.54 -36.79
C GLY A 46 -7.15 16.31 -37.17
N ALA A 47 -7.24 15.91 -38.42
CA ALA A 47 -7.92 14.68 -38.79
C ALA A 47 -7.01 13.46 -38.57
N LEU A 48 -7.51 12.46 -37.81
CA LEU A 48 -6.83 11.17 -37.57
C LEU A 48 -7.14 10.15 -38.66
N ALA A 49 -8.35 10.21 -39.25
CA ALA A 49 -8.82 9.32 -40.33
C ALA A 49 -9.95 9.97 -41.12
N GLN A 50 -10.30 9.38 -42.25
CA GLN A 50 -11.50 9.75 -43.05
C GLN A 50 -12.32 8.52 -43.35
N VAL A 51 -13.63 8.61 -43.19
CA VAL A 51 -14.60 7.60 -43.59
C VAL A 51 -15.61 8.26 -44.54
N ASN A 52 -15.66 7.77 -45.79
CA ASN A 52 -16.52 8.33 -46.84
C ASN A 52 -16.35 9.86 -47.03
N GLY A 53 -15.13 10.35 -46.87
CA GLY A 53 -14.81 11.78 -47.00
C GLY A 53 -15.13 12.62 -45.77
N GLN A 54 -15.63 12.05 -44.70
CA GLN A 54 -15.81 12.72 -43.38
C GLN A 54 -14.61 12.47 -42.48
N ASP A 55 -14.08 13.56 -41.92
CA ASP A 55 -12.95 13.52 -41.04
C ASP A 55 -13.34 12.93 -39.64
N ILE A 56 -12.49 12.06 -39.13
CA ILE A 56 -12.51 11.62 -37.74
C ILE A 56 -11.39 12.34 -37.02
N THR A 57 -11.72 13.16 -36.03
CA THR A 57 -10.80 13.96 -35.27
C THR A 57 -10.45 13.30 -33.92
N GLU A 58 -9.43 13.81 -33.24
CA GLU A 58 -9.11 13.40 -31.86
C GLU A 58 -10.28 13.66 -30.90
N ALA A 59 -11.06 14.71 -31.13
CA ALA A 59 -12.26 15.00 -30.34
C ALA A 59 -13.33 13.92 -30.49
N ASP A 60 -13.54 13.40 -31.71
CA ASP A 60 -14.48 12.33 -31.96
C ASP A 60 -14.06 11.03 -31.26
N VAL A 61 -12.75 10.71 -31.33
CA VAL A 61 -12.18 9.54 -30.64
C VAL A 61 -12.29 9.69 -29.12
N LYS A 62 -11.97 10.87 -28.59
CA LYS A 62 -12.13 11.13 -27.14
C LYS A 62 -13.59 11.06 -26.70
N THR A 63 -14.52 11.50 -27.51
CA THR A 63 -15.95 11.40 -27.22
C THR A 63 -16.40 9.94 -27.20
N PHE A 64 -15.98 9.16 -28.20
CA PHE A 64 -16.30 7.71 -28.29
C PHE A 64 -15.71 6.89 -27.14
N ALA A 65 -14.49 7.22 -26.71
CA ALA A 65 -13.75 6.52 -25.66
C ALA A 65 -13.66 7.35 -24.36
N ALA A 66 -14.66 8.18 -24.07
CA ALA A 66 -14.62 9.14 -22.96
C ALA A 66 -14.26 8.52 -21.61
N ASP A 67 -14.84 7.36 -21.29
CA ASP A 67 -14.56 6.66 -20.03
C ASP A 67 -13.10 6.18 -19.94
N GLN A 68 -12.52 5.73 -21.06
CA GLN A 68 -11.13 5.26 -21.10
C GLN A 68 -10.16 6.44 -20.90
N PHE A 69 -10.43 7.57 -21.57
CA PHE A 69 -9.62 8.79 -21.37
C PHE A 69 -9.74 9.34 -19.97
N ALA A 70 -10.95 9.37 -19.38
CA ALA A 70 -11.15 9.80 -17.99
C ALA A 70 -10.43 8.89 -17.00
N GLN A 71 -10.43 7.58 -17.23
CA GLN A 71 -9.69 6.63 -16.40
C GLN A 71 -8.17 6.83 -16.51
N LEU A 72 -7.66 7.03 -17.74
CA LEU A 72 -6.24 7.29 -17.96
C LEU A 72 -5.78 8.58 -17.29
N GLU A 73 -6.55 9.67 -17.42
CA GLU A 73 -6.26 10.95 -16.76
C GLU A 73 -6.22 10.80 -15.24
N LYS A 74 -7.21 10.10 -14.67
CA LYS A 74 -7.24 9.81 -13.24
C LYS A 74 -6.00 9.03 -12.78
N GLN A 75 -5.59 7.99 -13.52
CA GLN A 75 -4.40 7.22 -13.21
C GLN A 75 -3.12 8.07 -13.32
N TYR A 76 -3.03 8.91 -14.35
CA TYR A 76 -1.89 9.80 -14.53
C TYR A 76 -1.75 10.82 -13.38
N GLU A 77 -2.84 11.48 -13.00
CA GLU A 77 -2.82 12.45 -11.88
C GLU A 77 -2.52 11.75 -10.54
N GLN A 78 -3.00 10.53 -10.34
CA GLN A 78 -2.65 9.74 -9.16
C GLN A 78 -1.17 9.40 -9.12
N GLN A 79 -0.59 8.87 -10.21
CA GLN A 79 0.84 8.54 -10.27
C GLN A 79 1.72 9.78 -10.09
N LYS A 80 1.37 10.88 -10.75
CA LYS A 80 2.07 12.15 -10.60
C LYS A 80 2.04 12.64 -9.15
N ARG A 81 0.91 12.46 -8.47
CA ARG A 81 0.75 12.83 -7.06
C ARG A 81 1.62 11.96 -6.14
N GLU A 82 1.63 10.65 -6.35
CA GLU A 82 2.46 9.72 -5.58
C GLU A 82 3.96 10.06 -5.70
N VAL A 83 4.41 10.38 -6.92
CA VAL A 83 5.79 10.85 -7.14
C VAL A 83 6.07 12.15 -6.41
N LEU A 84 5.13 13.13 -6.46
CA LEU A 84 5.28 14.40 -5.78
C LEU A 84 5.35 14.25 -4.25
N GLU A 85 4.48 13.43 -3.68
CA GLU A 85 4.45 13.15 -2.22
C GLU A 85 5.73 12.44 -1.79
N GLY A 86 6.18 11.42 -2.53
CA GLY A 86 7.43 10.72 -2.25
C GLY A 86 8.66 11.63 -2.37
N ALA A 87 8.73 12.46 -3.41
CA ALA A 87 9.81 13.44 -3.59
C ALA A 87 9.80 14.53 -2.51
N LEU A 88 8.62 14.96 -2.07
CA LEU A 88 8.48 15.93 -0.97
C LEU A 88 9.08 15.36 0.33
N GLU A 89 8.76 14.11 0.67
CA GLU A 89 9.32 13.46 1.85
C GLU A 89 10.85 13.35 1.80
N GLN A 90 11.40 12.95 0.65
CA GLN A 90 12.86 12.90 0.46
C GLN A 90 13.49 14.29 0.58
N THR A 91 12.83 15.33 0.03
CA THR A 91 13.30 16.72 0.12
C THR A 91 13.29 17.21 1.56
N ILE A 92 12.25 16.87 2.34
CA ILE A 92 12.18 17.21 3.77
C ILE A 92 13.32 16.51 4.52
N GLN A 93 13.55 15.22 4.29
CA GLN A 93 14.65 14.47 4.92
C GLN A 93 16.02 15.09 4.59
N ASP A 94 16.25 15.44 3.33
CA ASP A 94 17.51 16.10 2.92
C ASP A 94 17.72 17.43 3.59
N ARG A 95 16.68 18.27 3.70
CA ARG A 95 16.74 19.56 4.42
C ARG A 95 17.01 19.38 5.90
N LEU A 96 16.33 18.44 6.55
CA LEU A 96 16.55 18.14 7.98
C LEU A 96 18.00 17.70 8.23
N LEU A 97 18.53 16.83 7.38
CA LEU A 97 19.93 16.40 7.44
C LEU A 97 20.89 17.55 7.21
N GLN A 98 20.58 18.46 6.27
CA GLN A 98 21.39 19.65 6.00
C GLN A 98 21.43 20.61 7.21
N GLU A 99 20.31 20.84 7.88
CA GLU A 99 20.26 21.66 9.09
C GLU A 99 21.03 21.02 10.25
N GLU A 100 20.92 19.70 10.45
CA GLU A 100 21.69 18.98 11.47
C GLU A 100 23.20 19.04 11.18
N ALA A 101 23.60 18.84 9.92
CA ALA A 101 24.99 18.91 9.49
C ALA A 101 25.58 20.32 9.75
N LYS A 102 24.82 21.37 9.41
CA LYS A 102 25.19 22.75 9.67
C LYS A 102 25.32 23.03 11.16
N ALA A 103 24.37 22.57 11.97
CA ALA A 103 24.41 22.74 13.44
C ALA A 103 25.61 22.01 14.08
N ALA A 104 25.99 20.85 13.52
CA ALA A 104 27.13 20.06 14.01
C ALA A 104 28.49 20.51 13.44
N GLY A 105 28.53 21.46 12.50
CA GLY A 105 29.75 21.85 11.78
C GLY A 105 30.34 20.74 10.93
N LYS A 106 29.49 19.83 10.40
CA LYS A 106 29.85 18.66 9.60
C LYS A 106 29.21 18.69 8.22
N THR A 107 29.66 17.81 7.31
CA THR A 107 28.94 17.55 6.07
C THR A 107 27.83 16.52 6.28
N LYS A 108 26.88 16.42 5.36
CA LYS A 108 25.83 15.38 5.41
C LYS A 108 26.44 13.96 5.40
N GLU A 109 27.47 13.77 4.59
CA GLU A 109 28.21 12.52 4.48
C GLU A 109 28.89 12.13 5.80
N GLN A 110 29.43 13.09 6.53
CA GLN A 110 30.02 12.85 7.83
C GLN A 110 28.97 12.47 8.87
N ILE A 111 27.80 13.15 8.89
CA ILE A 111 26.70 12.75 9.78
C ILE A 111 26.24 11.32 9.48
N LEU A 112 26.04 10.96 8.20
CA LEU A 112 25.63 9.62 7.80
C LEU A 112 26.71 8.56 8.11
N ALA A 113 27.99 8.89 7.95
CA ALA A 113 29.10 7.99 8.24
C ALA A 113 29.27 7.72 9.75
N ASP A 114 28.88 8.68 10.60
CA ASP A 114 28.88 8.53 12.06
C ASP A 114 27.76 7.59 12.54
N MET A 115 26.73 7.37 11.71
CA MET A 115 25.63 6.46 11.99
C MET A 115 26.09 5.00 11.83
N LYS A 116 26.41 4.36 12.95
CA LYS A 116 26.82 2.95 12.99
C LYS A 116 25.75 2.14 13.73
N PRO A 117 25.12 1.15 13.09
CA PRO A 117 24.21 0.25 13.77
C PRO A 117 25.00 -0.61 14.77
N ALA A 118 24.33 -1.08 15.81
CA ALA A 118 24.90 -2.06 16.71
C ALA A 118 25.29 -3.34 15.94
N ALA A 119 26.44 -3.90 16.21
CA ALA A 119 26.89 -5.12 15.54
C ALA A 119 25.95 -6.29 15.84
N VAL A 120 25.66 -7.10 14.84
CA VAL A 120 24.89 -8.34 15.02
C VAL A 120 25.79 -9.36 15.70
N THR A 121 25.35 -9.89 16.85
CA THR A 121 26.05 -10.88 17.64
C THR A 121 25.59 -12.31 17.29
N ALA A 122 26.38 -13.32 17.69
CA ALA A 122 25.98 -14.72 17.56
C ALA A 122 24.66 -14.99 18.33
N ALA A 123 24.47 -14.36 19.50
CA ALA A 123 23.23 -14.49 20.28
C ALA A 123 22.00 -13.97 19.54
N ASP A 124 22.13 -12.89 18.76
CA ASP A 124 21.04 -12.35 17.94
C ASP A 124 20.64 -13.36 16.84
N ILE A 125 21.64 -13.98 16.22
CA ILE A 125 21.44 -14.99 15.18
C ILE A 125 20.75 -16.22 15.78
N ASP A 126 21.20 -16.66 16.96
CA ASP A 126 20.61 -17.78 17.68
C ASP A 126 19.15 -17.52 18.03
N ALA A 127 18.87 -16.37 18.61
CA ALA A 127 17.51 -15.97 18.97
C ALA A 127 16.60 -15.92 17.75
N PHE A 128 17.06 -15.33 16.63
CA PHE A 128 16.29 -15.28 15.38
C PHE A 128 16.03 -16.68 14.81
N TYR A 129 17.04 -17.55 14.80
CA TYR A 129 16.90 -18.92 14.30
C TYR A 129 15.89 -19.70 15.12
N GLU A 130 15.97 -19.69 16.44
CA GLU A 130 15.06 -20.42 17.32
C GLU A 130 13.61 -19.90 17.20
N GLN A 131 13.41 -18.59 17.11
CA GLN A 131 12.08 -18.00 16.92
C GLN A 131 11.44 -18.37 15.58
N ASN A 132 12.25 -18.59 14.54
CA ASN A 132 11.77 -18.86 13.18
C ASN A 132 12.01 -20.31 12.73
N LYS A 133 12.41 -21.18 13.63
CA LYS A 133 12.84 -22.56 13.34
C LYS A 133 11.85 -23.36 12.52
N ALA A 134 10.57 -23.24 12.85
CA ALA A 134 9.50 -23.94 12.13
C ALA A 134 9.36 -23.52 10.64
N GLN A 135 9.76 -22.29 10.31
CA GLN A 135 9.72 -21.77 8.93
C GLN A 135 11.03 -22.02 8.18
N ILE A 136 12.14 -22.17 8.91
CA ILE A 136 13.48 -22.34 8.35
C ILE A 136 13.76 -23.81 8.03
N GLN A 137 13.20 -24.75 8.79
CA GLN A 137 13.40 -26.19 8.55
C GLN A 137 12.97 -26.59 7.13
N PRO A 138 13.71 -27.53 6.46
CA PRO A 138 14.71 -28.44 7.03
C PRO A 138 16.17 -27.91 7.06
N ARG A 139 16.42 -26.61 6.87
CA ARG A 139 17.79 -26.08 6.85
C ARG A 139 18.36 -25.97 8.26
N THR A 140 19.65 -26.30 8.40
CA THR A 140 20.36 -26.13 9.68
C THR A 140 20.75 -24.66 9.91
N LYS A 141 21.05 -24.30 11.17
CA LYS A 141 21.50 -22.97 11.53
C LYS A 141 22.70 -22.53 10.68
N GLU A 142 23.71 -23.38 10.55
CA GLU A 142 24.96 -23.13 9.82
C GLU A 142 24.70 -22.78 8.35
N GLN A 143 23.69 -23.40 7.75
CA GLN A 143 23.30 -23.13 6.35
C GLN A 143 22.64 -21.76 6.16
N VAL A 144 21.96 -21.21 7.18
CA VAL A 144 21.21 -19.98 7.07
C VAL A 144 21.83 -18.81 7.85
N GLU A 145 22.85 -19.06 8.69
CA GLU A 145 23.52 -18.05 9.50
C GLU A 145 23.99 -16.80 8.72
N PRO A 146 24.64 -16.93 7.53
CA PRO A 146 25.05 -15.75 6.77
C PRO A 146 23.85 -14.92 6.30
N MET A 147 22.73 -15.55 5.95
CA MET A 147 21.50 -14.88 5.51
C MET A 147 20.82 -14.19 6.68
N ILE A 148 20.75 -14.85 7.84
CA ILE A 148 20.17 -14.27 9.07
C ILE A 148 21.00 -13.05 9.49
N LYS A 149 22.33 -13.17 9.48
CA LYS A 149 23.24 -12.07 9.81
C LYS A 149 23.00 -10.87 8.91
N GLN A 150 23.00 -11.08 7.59
CA GLN A 150 22.74 -10.03 6.61
C GLN A 150 21.36 -9.38 6.81
N TYR A 151 20.34 -10.18 7.04
CA TYR A 151 18.98 -9.69 7.33
C TYR A 151 18.96 -8.80 8.57
N LEU A 152 19.55 -9.27 9.70
CA LEU A 152 19.59 -8.51 10.95
C LEU A 152 20.43 -7.23 10.83
N GLU A 153 21.53 -7.26 10.06
CA GLU A 153 22.35 -6.07 9.77
C GLU A 153 21.54 -5.02 8.99
N GLN A 154 20.81 -5.44 7.95
CA GLN A 154 19.92 -4.56 7.19
C GLN A 154 18.79 -4.00 8.05
N GLN A 155 18.17 -4.84 8.87
CA GLN A 155 17.12 -4.41 9.80
C GLN A 155 17.65 -3.36 10.78
N ARG A 156 18.78 -3.58 11.43
CA ARG A 156 19.39 -2.62 12.37
C ARG A 156 19.78 -1.31 11.70
N GLN A 157 20.28 -1.39 10.46
CA GLN A 157 20.58 -0.21 9.66
C GLN A 157 19.31 0.62 9.39
N ALA A 158 18.23 -0.05 8.98
CA ALA A 158 16.94 0.61 8.72
C ALA A 158 16.34 1.22 9.98
N GLU A 159 16.34 0.49 11.11
CA GLU A 159 15.87 0.99 12.40
C GLU A 159 16.66 2.21 12.88
N MET A 160 17.97 2.17 12.73
CA MET A 160 18.83 3.29 13.10
C MET A 160 18.54 4.53 12.25
N GLN A 161 18.44 4.37 10.91
CA GLN A 161 18.07 5.46 10.01
C GLN A 161 16.69 6.03 10.36
N GLN A 162 15.73 5.17 10.62
CA GLN A 162 14.39 5.59 11.02
C GLN A 162 14.43 6.43 12.29
N LYS A 163 15.05 5.92 13.36
CA LYS A 163 15.17 6.64 14.64
C LYS A 163 15.89 7.97 14.48
N PHE A 164 16.92 8.01 13.66
CA PHE A 164 17.65 9.24 13.37
C PHE A 164 16.73 10.30 12.73
N TYR A 165 16.01 9.96 11.66
CA TYR A 165 15.10 10.90 11.01
C TYR A 165 13.88 11.24 11.87
N GLU A 166 13.37 10.33 12.68
CA GLU A 166 12.36 10.64 13.71
C GLU A 166 12.87 11.66 14.71
N GLY A 167 14.11 11.51 15.18
CA GLY A 167 14.78 12.48 16.06
C GLY A 167 14.93 13.87 15.38
N LEU A 168 15.30 13.91 14.10
CA LEU A 168 15.38 15.18 13.37
C LEU A 168 14.00 15.83 13.21
N ARG A 169 12.97 15.06 12.89
CA ARG A 169 11.58 15.56 12.76
C ARG A 169 11.06 16.11 14.09
N ALA A 170 11.42 15.49 15.22
CA ALA A 170 11.01 15.97 16.54
C ALA A 170 11.68 17.31 16.93
N LYS A 171 12.89 17.57 16.42
CA LYS A 171 13.61 18.86 16.64
C LYS A 171 13.04 20.03 15.81
N HIS A 172 12.37 19.75 14.72
CA HIS A 172 11.94 20.75 13.73
C HIS A 172 10.42 20.78 13.56
N LYS A 173 9.86 22.00 13.36
CA LYS A 173 8.44 22.15 13.03
C LYS A 173 8.26 21.95 11.53
N ILE A 174 7.71 20.80 11.13
CA ILE A 174 7.35 20.51 9.75
C ILE A 174 5.87 20.79 9.58
N LYS A 175 5.53 21.66 8.62
CA LYS A 175 4.14 21.90 8.23
C LYS A 175 3.96 21.47 6.77
N TYR A 176 3.09 20.49 6.57
CA TYR A 176 2.70 20.03 5.25
C TYR A 176 1.62 20.95 4.67
N LEU A 177 1.95 21.64 3.58
CA LEU A 177 1.01 22.52 2.85
C LEU A 177 0.34 21.81 1.67
N LEU A 178 0.93 20.70 1.24
CA LEU A 178 0.36 19.86 0.21
C LEU A 178 -0.82 19.09 0.81
N GLU A 179 -2.03 19.29 0.26
CA GLU A 179 -3.19 18.52 0.69
C GLU A 179 -3.04 17.05 0.25
N PRO A 180 -3.21 16.08 1.15
CA PRO A 180 -3.10 14.67 0.80
C PRO A 180 -4.23 14.26 -0.16
N THR A 181 -3.92 13.34 -1.06
CA THR A 181 -4.95 12.68 -1.87
C THR A 181 -5.88 11.89 -0.96
N ARG A 182 -7.18 12.10 -1.13
CA ARG A 182 -8.22 11.38 -0.36
C ARG A 182 -9.15 10.63 -1.29
N VAL A 183 -9.41 9.40 -0.96
CA VAL A 183 -10.44 8.57 -1.59
C VAL A 183 -11.59 8.44 -0.60
N GLU A 184 -12.78 8.77 -1.05
CA GLU A 184 -13.98 8.59 -0.22
C GLU A 184 -14.34 7.11 -0.15
N VAL A 185 -14.35 6.58 1.06
CA VAL A 185 -14.83 5.24 1.39
C VAL A 185 -15.80 5.33 2.55
N ALA A 186 -16.89 4.59 2.48
CA ALA A 186 -17.89 4.61 3.55
C ALA A 186 -17.31 3.97 4.83
N ALA A 187 -17.38 4.69 5.94
CA ALA A 187 -17.00 4.18 7.26
C ALA A 187 -18.17 3.40 7.91
N THR A 188 -18.75 2.48 7.14
CA THR A 188 -19.87 1.61 7.56
C THR A 188 -19.36 0.21 7.86
N GLY A 189 -19.90 -0.44 8.88
CA GLY A 189 -19.50 -1.77 9.30
C GLY A 189 -19.15 -1.85 10.79
N PRO A 190 -18.68 -3.03 11.25
CA PRO A 190 -18.21 -3.19 12.62
C PRO A 190 -17.08 -2.24 12.93
N ALA A 191 -17.15 -1.55 14.06
CA ALA A 191 -16.20 -0.52 14.41
C ALA A 191 -15.77 -0.60 15.88
N GLN A 192 -14.53 -0.16 16.14
CA GLN A 192 -13.98 0.10 17.47
C GLN A 192 -13.58 1.56 17.59
N GLY A 193 -13.73 2.12 18.78
CA GLY A 193 -13.51 3.54 19.05
C GLY A 193 -14.76 4.40 18.86
N PRO A 194 -14.75 5.65 19.35
CA PRO A 194 -15.90 6.51 19.34
C PRO A 194 -16.26 6.97 17.92
N ALA A 195 -17.57 7.12 17.66
CA ALA A 195 -18.06 7.63 16.37
C ALA A 195 -17.58 9.06 16.08
N THR A 196 -17.25 9.81 17.13
CA THR A 196 -16.75 11.19 17.08
C THR A 196 -15.23 11.30 16.99
N ALA A 197 -14.54 10.17 16.86
CA ALA A 197 -13.07 10.18 16.76
C ALA A 197 -12.59 11.09 15.60
N PRO A 198 -11.57 11.93 15.84
CA PRO A 198 -11.05 12.80 14.80
C PRO A 198 -10.42 12.05 13.61
N VAL A 199 -9.95 10.83 13.81
CA VAL A 199 -9.37 10.02 12.75
C VAL A 199 -10.15 8.71 12.62
N THR A 200 -10.59 8.42 11.40
CA THR A 200 -11.21 7.13 11.07
C THR A 200 -10.30 6.34 10.16
N ILE A 201 -10.03 5.10 10.55
CA ILE A 201 -9.32 4.10 9.75
C ILE A 201 -10.35 3.12 9.22
N VAL A 202 -10.54 3.05 7.91
CA VAL A 202 -11.33 2.01 7.26
C VAL A 202 -10.37 0.95 6.76
N GLU A 203 -10.49 -0.26 7.28
CA GLU A 203 -9.68 -1.43 6.93
C GLU A 203 -10.48 -2.34 6.00
N PHE A 204 -10.00 -2.55 4.77
CA PHE A 204 -10.45 -3.64 3.90
C PHE A 204 -9.58 -4.86 4.14
N SER A 205 -10.20 -5.95 4.58
CA SER A 205 -9.48 -7.10 5.11
C SER A 205 -10.08 -8.44 4.68
N ASP A 206 -9.26 -9.48 4.75
CA ASP A 206 -9.60 -10.87 4.43
C ASP A 206 -9.12 -11.77 5.57
N PHE A 207 -10.04 -12.52 6.16
CA PHE A 207 -9.75 -13.38 7.32
C PHE A 207 -8.75 -14.53 7.02
N GLU A 208 -8.60 -14.93 5.77
CA GLU A 208 -7.65 -15.97 5.38
C GLU A 208 -6.29 -15.39 4.93
N CYS A 209 -6.18 -14.05 4.76
CA CYS A 209 -4.96 -13.39 4.35
C CYS A 209 -3.92 -13.32 5.50
N PRO A 210 -2.70 -13.87 5.32
CA PRO A 210 -1.68 -13.84 6.37
C PRO A 210 -1.14 -12.44 6.65
N PHE A 211 -1.22 -11.53 5.67
CA PHE A 211 -0.82 -10.14 5.85
C PHE A 211 -1.84 -9.37 6.71
N CYS A 212 -3.14 -9.72 6.62
CA CYS A 212 -4.16 -9.14 7.50
C CYS A 212 -3.93 -9.58 8.94
N ALA A 213 -3.66 -10.86 9.21
CA ALA A 213 -3.31 -11.33 10.54
C ALA A 213 -2.10 -10.57 11.13
N ARG A 214 -1.08 -10.27 10.31
CA ARG A 214 0.10 -9.51 10.75
C ARG A 214 -0.20 -8.04 11.07
N LEU A 215 -1.25 -7.47 10.52
CA LEU A 215 -1.66 -6.10 10.81
C LEU A 215 -2.32 -5.96 12.18
N ILE A 216 -3.00 -6.99 12.70
CA ILE A 216 -3.78 -6.94 13.95
C ILE A 216 -2.97 -6.39 15.14
N PRO A 217 -1.77 -6.91 15.46
CA PRO A 217 -0.97 -6.38 16.56
C PRO A 217 -0.60 -4.90 16.36
N THR A 218 -0.44 -4.45 15.11
CA THR A 218 -0.16 -3.05 14.81
C THR A 218 -1.37 -2.16 15.07
N LEU A 219 -2.58 -2.60 14.69
CA LEU A 219 -3.81 -1.87 14.99
C LEU A 219 -4.11 -1.83 16.50
N ASP A 220 -3.76 -2.88 17.25
CA ASP A 220 -3.84 -2.84 18.72
C ASP A 220 -2.90 -1.80 19.32
N GLN A 221 -1.67 -1.68 18.80
CA GLN A 221 -0.74 -0.63 19.20
C GLN A 221 -1.25 0.77 18.82
N VAL A 222 -1.91 0.93 17.67
CA VAL A 222 -2.58 2.18 17.27
C VAL A 222 -3.66 2.54 18.28
N LYS A 223 -4.53 1.60 18.65
CA LYS A 223 -5.58 1.83 19.66
C LYS A 223 -4.97 2.21 21.02
N ALA A 224 -3.93 1.50 21.45
CA ALA A 224 -3.23 1.79 22.71
C ALA A 224 -2.60 3.19 22.71
N LYS A 225 -2.00 3.62 21.59
CA LYS A 225 -1.33 4.92 21.44
C LYS A 225 -2.29 6.10 21.33
N TYR A 226 -3.38 5.95 20.60
CA TYR A 226 -4.25 7.08 20.24
C TYR A 226 -5.58 7.10 20.99
N GLY A 227 -6.03 5.99 21.57
CA GLY A 227 -7.26 5.91 22.36
C GLY A 227 -8.48 6.42 21.58
N ASP A 228 -9.23 7.32 22.20
CA ASP A 228 -10.46 7.89 21.64
C ASP A 228 -10.27 8.81 20.44
N LYS A 229 -9.01 9.07 20.04
CA LYS A 229 -8.73 9.87 18.84
C LYS A 229 -8.86 9.06 17.54
N VAL A 230 -8.96 7.73 17.64
CA VAL A 230 -9.02 6.84 16.48
C VAL A 230 -10.25 5.94 16.54
N ARG A 231 -10.96 5.82 15.41
CA ARG A 231 -11.99 4.83 15.16
C ARG A 231 -11.52 3.90 14.04
N ILE A 232 -11.57 2.58 14.26
CA ILE A 232 -11.25 1.56 13.27
C ILE A 232 -12.55 0.91 12.81
N VAL A 233 -12.79 0.89 11.50
CA VAL A 233 -13.96 0.30 10.85
C VAL A 233 -13.49 -0.83 9.95
N PHE A 234 -14.05 -2.01 10.14
CA PHE A 234 -13.72 -3.19 9.34
C PHE A 234 -14.67 -3.31 8.13
N ARG A 235 -14.10 -3.54 6.94
CA ARG A 235 -14.81 -3.80 5.69
C ARG A 235 -14.34 -5.10 5.08
N GLN A 236 -15.25 -5.85 4.49
CA GLN A 236 -14.97 -7.14 3.90
C GLN A 236 -14.31 -7.00 2.53
N TYR A 237 -13.18 -7.71 2.31
CA TYR A 237 -12.55 -7.79 1.01
C TYR A 237 -11.98 -9.20 0.75
N PRO A 238 -12.86 -10.24 0.65
CA PRO A 238 -12.43 -11.61 0.49
C PRO A 238 -11.79 -11.86 -0.88
N LEU A 239 -10.55 -12.32 -0.90
CA LEU A 239 -9.79 -12.65 -2.11
C LEU A 239 -10.10 -14.10 -2.55
N GLN A 240 -11.33 -14.37 -2.99
CA GLN A 240 -11.87 -15.71 -3.27
C GLN A 240 -11.03 -16.52 -4.26
N GLN A 241 -10.28 -15.87 -5.16
CA GLN A 241 -9.41 -16.56 -6.12
C GLN A 241 -8.14 -17.14 -5.46
N LEU A 242 -7.75 -16.61 -4.29
CA LEU A 242 -6.55 -17.02 -3.56
C LEU A 242 -6.91 -17.78 -2.29
N HIS A 243 -8.05 -17.46 -1.66
CA HIS A 243 -8.45 -17.88 -0.34
C HIS A 243 -9.83 -18.54 -0.38
N GLN A 244 -9.85 -19.86 -0.23
CA GLN A 244 -11.04 -20.68 -0.42
C GLN A 244 -12.16 -20.38 0.59
N ASN A 245 -11.80 -20.06 1.84
CA ASN A 245 -12.76 -19.86 2.93
C ASN A 245 -13.09 -18.36 3.16
N ALA A 246 -12.39 -17.43 2.48
CA ALA A 246 -12.49 -15.99 2.75
C ALA A 246 -13.91 -15.46 2.67
N GLN A 247 -14.69 -15.87 1.66
CA GLN A 247 -16.08 -15.46 1.51
C GLN A 247 -16.95 -15.88 2.70
N LYS A 248 -16.84 -17.14 3.10
CA LYS A 248 -17.64 -17.68 4.21
C LYS A 248 -17.18 -17.13 5.56
N ALA A 249 -15.89 -16.88 5.74
CA ALA A 249 -15.37 -16.20 6.92
C ALA A 249 -15.90 -14.75 7.03
N ALA A 250 -15.95 -14.03 5.91
CA ALA A 250 -16.54 -12.69 5.83
C ALA A 250 -18.03 -12.72 6.21
N GLU A 251 -18.82 -13.64 5.64
CA GLU A 251 -20.24 -13.80 5.98
C GLU A 251 -20.43 -14.17 7.46
N ALA A 252 -19.62 -15.10 7.97
CA ALA A 252 -19.65 -15.53 9.38
C ALA A 252 -19.40 -14.37 10.35
N SER A 253 -18.44 -13.48 10.03
CA SER A 253 -18.15 -12.31 10.85
C SER A 253 -19.36 -11.38 10.98
N LEU A 254 -20.13 -11.22 9.89
CA LEU A 254 -21.34 -10.40 9.89
C LEU A 254 -22.52 -11.11 10.60
N CYS A 255 -22.60 -12.45 10.52
CA CYS A 255 -23.53 -13.22 11.33
C CYS A 255 -23.24 -13.07 12.85
N ALA A 256 -21.96 -13.05 13.21
CA ALA A 256 -21.53 -12.77 14.58
C ALA A 256 -21.84 -11.32 14.99
N ASN A 257 -21.73 -10.36 14.05
CA ASN A 257 -22.07 -8.96 14.31
C ASN A 257 -23.53 -8.77 14.69
N GLU A 258 -24.47 -9.53 14.11
CA GLU A 258 -25.89 -9.50 14.50
C GLU A 258 -26.12 -9.88 15.97
N GLN A 259 -25.21 -10.67 16.53
CA GLN A 259 -25.25 -11.10 17.92
C GLN A 259 -24.31 -10.28 18.82
N GLY A 260 -23.74 -9.16 18.31
CA GLY A 260 -22.79 -8.31 19.04
C GLY A 260 -21.44 -8.95 19.31
N LYS A 261 -21.07 -9.99 18.54
CA LYS A 261 -19.89 -10.83 18.74
C LYS A 261 -18.88 -10.75 17.57
N PHE A 262 -18.94 -9.64 16.80
CA PHE A 262 -18.05 -9.46 15.66
C PHE A 262 -16.58 -9.58 16.06
N TRP A 263 -16.14 -8.80 17.04
CA TRP A 263 -14.73 -8.70 17.39
C TRP A 263 -14.19 -9.96 18.05
N GLU A 264 -15.01 -10.69 18.80
CA GLU A 264 -14.63 -11.98 19.38
C GLU A 264 -14.38 -13.02 18.27
N LEU A 265 -15.28 -13.11 17.27
CA LEU A 265 -15.08 -14.02 16.15
C LEU A 265 -13.95 -13.55 15.23
N HIS A 266 -13.84 -12.27 14.98
CA HIS A 266 -12.74 -11.64 14.22
C HIS A 266 -11.38 -12.07 14.79
N ASN A 267 -11.16 -11.86 16.08
CA ASN A 267 -9.90 -12.21 16.71
C ASN A 267 -9.62 -13.73 16.62
N ALA A 268 -10.63 -14.55 16.93
CA ALA A 268 -10.49 -16.01 16.87
C ALA A 268 -10.16 -16.54 15.46
N MET A 269 -10.72 -15.90 14.40
CA MET A 269 -10.40 -16.25 13.01
C MET A 269 -8.97 -15.89 12.64
N PHE A 270 -8.48 -14.70 13.01
CA PHE A 270 -7.09 -14.30 12.75
C PHE A 270 -6.07 -15.07 13.59
N GLU A 271 -6.41 -15.48 14.82
CA GLU A 271 -5.58 -16.34 15.66
C GLU A 271 -5.40 -17.72 15.07
N ASN A 272 -6.40 -18.25 14.36
CA ASN A 272 -6.34 -19.56 13.73
C ASN A 272 -6.92 -19.57 12.31
N GLN A 273 -6.17 -18.95 11.37
CA GLN A 273 -6.55 -18.88 9.96
C GLN A 273 -6.67 -20.24 9.26
N LYS A 274 -6.22 -21.34 9.89
CA LYS A 274 -6.38 -22.70 9.36
C LYS A 274 -7.74 -23.33 9.68
N ALA A 275 -8.55 -22.68 10.52
CA ALA A 275 -9.85 -23.18 10.99
C ALA A 275 -10.99 -22.27 10.51
N LEU A 276 -11.06 -21.98 9.21
CA LEU A 276 -12.06 -21.10 8.60
C LEU A 276 -13.10 -21.85 7.73
N ALA A 277 -13.08 -23.18 7.70
CA ALA A 277 -14.14 -23.94 7.05
C ALA A 277 -15.48 -23.75 7.78
N VAL A 278 -16.61 -23.84 7.08
CA VAL A 278 -17.96 -23.53 7.59
C VAL A 278 -18.24 -24.23 8.91
N GLU A 279 -17.96 -25.53 9.03
CA GLU A 279 -18.22 -26.29 10.26
C GLU A 279 -17.33 -25.84 11.43
N GLN A 280 -16.11 -25.41 11.15
CA GLN A 280 -15.19 -24.85 12.15
C GLN A 280 -15.65 -23.47 12.62
N LEU A 281 -16.18 -22.64 11.73
CA LEU A 281 -16.77 -21.34 12.05
C LEU A 281 -18.02 -21.50 12.94
N LYS A 282 -18.90 -22.47 12.63
CA LYS A 282 -20.06 -22.81 13.45
C LYS A 282 -19.65 -23.28 14.85
N ALA A 283 -18.65 -24.18 14.92
CA ALA A 283 -18.12 -24.64 16.20
C ALA A 283 -17.53 -23.47 17.03
N LYS A 284 -16.79 -22.57 16.38
CA LYS A 284 -16.22 -21.39 17.03
C LYS A 284 -17.28 -20.42 17.53
N ALA A 285 -18.36 -20.24 16.78
CA ALA A 285 -19.50 -19.42 17.22
C ALA A 285 -20.13 -19.94 18.51
N VAL A 286 -20.31 -21.27 18.63
CA VAL A 286 -20.79 -21.91 19.86
C VAL A 286 -19.82 -21.69 21.02
N GLU A 287 -18.51 -21.91 20.79
CA GLU A 287 -17.46 -21.70 21.79
C GLU A 287 -17.45 -20.25 22.33
N LEU A 288 -17.75 -19.29 21.47
CA LEU A 288 -17.85 -17.87 21.81
C LEU A 288 -19.20 -17.48 22.42
N GLY A 289 -20.09 -18.45 22.67
CA GLY A 289 -21.38 -18.25 23.34
C GLY A 289 -22.45 -17.60 22.46
N MET A 290 -22.36 -17.75 21.14
CA MET A 290 -23.42 -17.30 20.22
C MET A 290 -24.57 -18.28 20.16
N ASN A 291 -25.77 -17.80 19.79
CA ASN A 291 -26.89 -18.67 19.48
C ASN A 291 -26.59 -19.45 18.18
N ALA A 292 -26.36 -20.77 18.33
CA ALA A 292 -25.97 -21.63 17.23
C ALA A 292 -27.03 -21.71 16.11
N GLU A 293 -28.30 -21.77 16.45
CA GLU A 293 -29.40 -21.89 15.47
C GLU A 293 -29.44 -20.62 14.59
N GLN A 294 -29.39 -19.44 15.20
CA GLN A 294 -29.40 -18.16 14.48
C GLN A 294 -28.12 -18.01 13.63
N PHE A 295 -26.96 -18.32 14.20
CA PHE A 295 -25.69 -18.22 13.47
C PHE A 295 -25.64 -19.16 12.26
N ASN A 296 -26.05 -20.43 12.46
CA ASN A 296 -26.04 -21.42 11.39
C ASN A 296 -27.04 -21.07 10.28
N ALA A 297 -28.26 -20.66 10.63
CA ALA A 297 -29.26 -20.21 9.66
C ALA A 297 -28.77 -18.99 8.86
N CYS A 298 -28.10 -18.04 9.51
CA CYS A 298 -27.48 -16.89 8.85
C CYS A 298 -26.40 -17.30 7.86
N LEU A 299 -25.44 -18.14 8.28
CA LEU A 299 -24.28 -18.53 7.49
C LEU A 299 -24.66 -19.47 6.34
N ASP A 300 -25.50 -20.49 6.60
CA ASP A 300 -25.96 -21.45 5.58
C ASP A 300 -26.87 -20.77 4.55
N GLY A 301 -27.70 -19.83 5.00
CA GLY A 301 -28.55 -19.01 4.12
C GLY A 301 -27.79 -17.91 3.37
N SER A 302 -26.49 -17.75 3.56
CA SER A 302 -25.68 -16.69 2.94
C SER A 302 -26.27 -15.28 3.12
N LYS A 303 -26.86 -15.00 4.29
CA LYS A 303 -27.60 -13.77 4.58
C LYS A 303 -26.83 -12.50 4.22
N PHE A 304 -25.51 -12.49 4.43
CA PHE A 304 -24.65 -11.33 4.22
C PHE A 304 -23.83 -11.36 2.93
N ALA A 305 -24.06 -12.32 2.02
CA ALA A 305 -23.30 -12.39 0.78
C ALA A 305 -23.38 -11.10 -0.06
N ALA A 306 -24.55 -10.48 -0.13
CA ALA A 306 -24.74 -9.21 -0.85
C ALA A 306 -23.97 -8.05 -0.20
N GLN A 307 -23.92 -7.99 1.13
CA GLN A 307 -23.18 -6.96 1.86
C GLN A 307 -21.67 -7.15 1.69
N VAL A 308 -21.16 -8.39 1.79
CA VAL A 308 -19.75 -8.72 1.52
C VAL A 308 -19.37 -8.30 0.11
N LYS A 309 -20.25 -8.59 -0.87
CA LYS A 309 -20.03 -8.16 -2.25
C LYS A 309 -20.01 -6.63 -2.39
N ALA A 310 -20.92 -5.93 -1.73
CA ALA A 310 -20.95 -4.47 -1.78
C ALA A 310 -19.67 -3.84 -1.19
N ASP A 311 -19.17 -4.40 -0.09
CA ASP A 311 -17.91 -4.00 0.53
C ASP A 311 -16.74 -4.21 -0.45
N PHE A 312 -16.67 -5.38 -1.08
CA PHE A 312 -15.65 -5.73 -2.07
C PHE A 312 -15.69 -4.78 -3.28
N ASP A 313 -16.88 -4.54 -3.83
CA ASP A 313 -17.06 -3.66 -4.99
C ASP A 313 -16.64 -2.22 -4.67
N GLU A 314 -16.98 -1.72 -3.48
CA GLU A 314 -16.57 -0.37 -3.03
C GLU A 314 -15.06 -0.28 -2.84
N GLY A 315 -14.44 -1.26 -2.17
CA GLY A 315 -12.99 -1.31 -2.04
C GLY A 315 -12.29 -1.33 -3.40
N SER A 316 -12.79 -2.14 -4.34
CA SER A 316 -12.25 -2.22 -5.70
C SER A 316 -12.35 -0.88 -6.45
N LYS A 317 -13.48 -0.17 -6.33
CA LYS A 317 -13.66 1.19 -6.89
C LYS A 317 -12.75 2.22 -6.22
N ALA A 318 -12.45 2.04 -4.93
CA ALA A 318 -11.53 2.87 -4.19
C ALA A 318 -10.04 2.58 -4.50
N GLY A 319 -9.74 1.57 -5.32
CA GLY A 319 -8.38 1.21 -5.73
C GLY A 319 -7.74 0.09 -4.91
N VAL A 320 -8.50 -0.59 -4.05
CA VAL A 320 -8.02 -1.79 -3.34
C VAL A 320 -7.80 -2.91 -4.34
N SER A 321 -6.58 -3.45 -4.39
CA SER A 321 -6.20 -4.58 -5.24
C SER A 321 -5.64 -5.77 -4.44
N GLY A 322 -5.58 -5.63 -3.12
CA GLY A 322 -5.08 -6.66 -2.20
C GLY A 322 -5.32 -6.26 -0.75
N THR A 323 -5.15 -7.19 0.18
CA THR A 323 -5.41 -6.99 1.60
C THR A 323 -4.15 -7.20 2.46
N PRO A 324 -4.06 -6.50 3.60
CA PRO A 324 -4.97 -5.45 4.07
C PRO A 324 -4.81 -4.15 3.28
N ALA A 325 -5.86 -3.32 3.24
CA ALA A 325 -5.80 -1.96 2.71
C ALA A 325 -6.47 -1.00 3.69
N LEU A 326 -5.79 0.09 4.04
CA LEU A 326 -6.26 1.06 5.02
C LEU A 326 -6.57 2.38 4.35
N PHE A 327 -7.65 3.03 4.78
CA PHE A 327 -7.97 4.42 4.44
C PHE A 327 -8.06 5.23 5.73
N ILE A 328 -7.06 6.07 5.99
CA ILE A 328 -7.00 6.92 7.19
C ILE A 328 -7.53 8.31 6.82
N ASN A 329 -8.76 8.62 7.23
CA ASN A 329 -9.48 9.80 6.75
C ASN A 329 -9.44 9.93 5.20
N GLY A 330 -9.57 8.80 4.49
CA GLY A 330 -9.51 8.73 3.03
C GLY A 330 -8.09 8.62 2.43
N ARG A 331 -7.02 8.70 3.23
CA ARG A 331 -5.64 8.49 2.75
C ARG A 331 -5.34 7.01 2.67
N PHE A 332 -5.04 6.55 1.47
CA PHE A 332 -4.82 5.13 1.18
C PHE A 332 -3.43 4.67 1.61
N LEU A 333 -3.38 3.54 2.31
CA LEU A 333 -2.17 2.80 2.66
C LEU A 333 -2.37 1.33 2.29
N SER A 334 -1.51 0.81 1.41
CA SER A 334 -1.56 -0.58 0.93
C SER A 334 -0.72 -1.50 1.79
N GLY A 335 -1.25 -2.68 2.09
CA GLY A 335 -0.55 -3.75 2.80
C GLY A 335 -0.46 -3.54 4.32
N ALA A 336 0.14 -4.51 5.00
CA ALA A 336 0.38 -4.47 6.44
C ALA A 336 1.51 -3.48 6.77
N GLN A 337 1.16 -2.22 6.94
CA GLN A 337 2.10 -1.15 7.28
C GLN A 337 2.52 -1.24 8.75
N PRO A 338 3.77 -0.91 9.08
CA PRO A 338 4.24 -0.86 10.46
C PRO A 338 3.65 0.36 11.18
N LEU A 339 3.65 0.31 12.53
CA LEU A 339 3.07 1.33 13.40
C LEU A 339 3.55 2.76 13.08
N ASN A 340 4.83 2.93 12.76
CA ASN A 340 5.39 4.25 12.46
C ASN A 340 4.78 4.89 11.20
N GLU A 341 4.52 4.10 10.16
CA GLU A 341 3.92 4.62 8.93
C GLU A 341 2.44 4.98 9.15
N ILE A 342 1.69 4.14 9.85
CA ILE A 342 0.30 4.43 10.24
C ILE A 342 0.26 5.67 11.14
N SER A 343 1.17 5.74 12.14
CA SER A 343 1.25 6.86 13.07
C SER A 343 1.55 8.19 12.38
N LYS A 344 2.44 8.23 11.40
CA LYS A 344 2.72 9.47 10.62
C LYS A 344 1.44 10.04 10.00
N VAL A 345 0.61 9.17 9.42
CA VAL A 345 -0.64 9.61 8.80
C VAL A 345 -1.64 10.09 9.85
N ILE A 346 -1.79 9.35 10.96
CA ILE A 346 -2.69 9.73 12.05
C ILE A 346 -2.27 11.07 12.67
N ASP A 347 -0.97 11.25 12.95
CA ASP A 347 -0.42 12.46 13.58
C ASP A 347 -0.63 13.69 12.66
N ASP A 348 -0.42 13.54 11.33
CA ASP A 348 -0.70 14.61 10.35
C ASP A 348 -2.21 14.94 10.29
N GLU A 349 -3.09 13.94 10.29
CA GLU A 349 -4.55 14.15 10.31
C GLU A 349 -5.01 14.88 11.58
N LEU A 350 -4.44 14.54 12.73
CA LEU A 350 -4.74 15.21 14.01
C LEU A 350 -4.24 16.66 14.00
N ALA A 351 -3.05 16.91 13.47
CA ALA A 351 -2.50 18.27 13.37
C ALA A 351 -3.34 19.17 12.45
N ARG A 352 -3.73 18.68 11.26
CA ARG A 352 -4.60 19.40 10.32
C ARG A 352 -5.96 19.73 10.92
N LYS A 353 -6.55 18.82 11.68
CA LYS A 353 -7.84 19.03 12.32
C LYS A 353 -7.75 20.08 13.44
N ALA A 354 -6.66 20.09 14.21
CA ALA A 354 -6.42 21.11 15.23
C ALA A 354 -6.25 22.51 14.61
N GLU A 355 -5.55 22.63 13.48
CA GLU A 355 -5.40 23.92 12.75
C GLU A 355 -6.73 24.40 12.16
N GLY A 356 -7.52 23.51 11.54
CA GLY A 356 -8.83 23.85 11.00
C GLY A 356 -9.88 24.24 12.04
N SER A 357 -9.73 23.80 13.29
CA SER A 357 -10.59 24.22 14.41
C SER A 357 -10.15 25.57 15.00
N SER A 358 -8.90 26.00 14.83
CA SER A 358 -8.37 27.27 15.33
C SER A 358 -8.63 28.45 14.38
N SER A 359 -9.13 28.18 13.16
CA SER A 359 -9.39 29.19 12.12
C SER A 359 -10.89 29.52 11.96
N LYS A 360 -11.75 28.99 12.83
CA LYS A 360 -13.17 29.31 12.95
C LYS A 360 -13.43 30.04 14.26
#